data_f0503167f0151402fd5158159bbb3858
#
_entry.id   f0503167f0151402fd5158159bbb3858
#
_cell.length_a   1.000
_cell.length_b   1.000
_cell.length_c   1.000
_cell.angle_alpha   90.00
_cell.angle_beta   90.00
_cell.angle_gamma   90.00
#
_symmetry.space_group_name_H-M   'P 1'
#
loop_
_entity.id
_entity.type
_entity.pdbx_description
1 polymer ?
#
loop_
_entity_poly.entity_id
_entity_poly.type
_entity_poly.pdbx_seq_one_letter_code
_entity_poly.pdbx_strand_id
1 'polypeptide(L)'
;MKTLIFKSLLLSSLLFARLSARAQEPFPMFNNRTHSVEAQPFADLSQRIWDLMAAKDADALKEIFHSNAMFVHMGGYWDCAQELATIGGGFIHYKHAEVYGVDVKQINADNWAVYSTIKLDAALGGGDNIVTTPFFVTQTFTREDGKWWLTAMVFTTRTSGPGIEPGQNMNH
;
A
#
# COMPACT_ATOMS: atom_id res chain seq x y z
N MET A 1 17.45 -31.81 -48.16
CA MET A 1 17.17 -31.92 -46.72
C MET A 1 17.90 -30.94 -45.80
N LYS A 2 18.85 -30.11 -46.29
CA LYS A 2 19.59 -29.14 -45.43
C LYS A 2 18.92 -27.76 -45.27
N THR A 3 17.93 -27.42 -46.10
CA THR A 3 17.32 -26.08 -46.12
C THR A 3 16.12 -25.93 -45.15
N LEU A 4 15.52 -27.04 -44.69
CA LEU A 4 14.38 -26.99 -43.75
C LEU A 4 14.80 -26.78 -42.29
N ILE A 5 15.98 -27.24 -41.89
CA ILE A 5 16.48 -27.14 -40.51
C ILE A 5 16.83 -25.69 -40.17
N PHE A 6 17.36 -24.93 -41.14
CA PHE A 6 17.76 -23.53 -40.89
C PHE A 6 16.57 -22.58 -40.70
N LYS A 7 15.43 -22.84 -41.36
CA LYS A 7 14.21 -22.03 -41.16
C LYS A 7 13.52 -22.26 -39.82
N SER A 8 13.64 -23.48 -39.28
CA SER A 8 13.07 -23.82 -37.98
C SER A 8 13.84 -23.17 -36.81
N LEU A 9 15.18 -23.05 -36.91
CA LEU A 9 15.99 -22.41 -35.88
C LEU A 9 15.78 -20.88 -35.83
N LEU A 10 15.58 -20.23 -36.98
CA LEU A 10 15.32 -18.79 -37.02
C LEU A 10 13.94 -18.44 -36.46
N LEU A 11 12.92 -19.30 -36.64
CA LEU A 11 11.59 -19.06 -36.11
C LEU A 11 11.54 -19.21 -34.58
N SER A 12 12.29 -20.18 -34.03
CA SER A 12 12.35 -20.36 -32.58
C SER A 12 13.08 -19.23 -31.86
N SER A 13 14.16 -18.70 -32.45
CA SER A 13 14.90 -17.57 -31.86
C SER A 13 14.09 -16.26 -31.86
N LEU A 14 13.24 -16.03 -32.89
CA LEU A 14 12.33 -14.88 -32.93
C LEU A 14 11.17 -15.00 -31.94
N LEU A 15 10.72 -16.21 -31.63
CA LEU A 15 9.68 -16.45 -30.64
C LEU A 15 10.20 -16.20 -29.22
N PHE A 16 11.42 -16.63 -28.89
CA PHE A 16 12.05 -16.36 -27.60
C PHE A 16 12.40 -14.87 -27.40
N ALA A 17 12.84 -14.17 -28.45
CA ALA A 17 13.11 -12.73 -28.38
C ALA A 17 11.82 -11.91 -28.10
N ARG A 18 10.66 -12.36 -28.60
CA ARG A 18 9.36 -11.70 -28.32
C ARG A 18 8.81 -12.02 -26.93
N LEU A 19 9.12 -13.18 -26.35
CA LEU A 19 8.76 -13.47 -24.96
C LEU A 19 9.61 -12.66 -23.97
N SER A 20 10.90 -12.47 -24.25
CA SER A 20 11.78 -11.69 -23.38
C SER A 20 11.46 -10.19 -23.38
N ALA A 21 10.97 -9.65 -24.50
CA ALA A 21 10.56 -8.24 -24.58
C ALA A 21 9.26 -7.95 -23.82
N ARG A 22 8.38 -8.96 -23.61
CA ARG A 22 7.15 -8.80 -22.83
C ARG A 22 7.35 -8.85 -21.31
N ALA A 23 8.46 -9.39 -20.85
CA ALA A 23 8.79 -9.46 -19.42
C ALA A 23 9.33 -8.14 -18.85
N GLN A 24 9.47 -7.12 -19.66
CA GLN A 24 10.05 -5.81 -19.30
C GLN A 24 9.08 -4.64 -19.39
N GLU A 25 7.77 -4.91 -19.54
CA GLU A 25 6.79 -3.85 -19.34
C GLU A 25 6.81 -3.48 -17.86
N PRO A 26 7.08 -2.21 -17.50
CA PRO A 26 7.01 -1.79 -16.10
C PRO A 26 5.60 -2.12 -15.61
N PHE A 27 5.48 -2.74 -14.43
CA PHE A 27 4.21 -2.91 -13.76
C PHE A 27 3.46 -1.60 -13.84
N PRO A 28 2.18 -1.60 -14.26
CA PRO A 28 1.39 -0.38 -14.24
C PRO A 28 1.37 0.12 -12.81
N MET A 29 2.18 1.14 -12.57
CA MET A 29 2.23 1.81 -11.29
C MET A 29 0.84 2.40 -11.06
N PHE A 30 0.34 2.28 -9.84
CA PHE A 30 -0.92 2.87 -9.44
C PHE A 30 -0.86 4.37 -9.76
N ASN A 31 -1.48 4.78 -10.85
CA ASN A 31 -1.61 6.17 -11.19
C ASN A 31 -2.80 6.73 -10.40
N ASN A 32 -2.76 8.02 -10.06
CA ASN A 32 -3.90 8.76 -9.56
C ASN A 32 -5.07 8.63 -10.55
N ARG A 33 -5.87 7.57 -10.38
CA ARG A 33 -7.05 7.34 -11.21
C ARG A 33 -8.19 8.15 -10.62
N THR A 34 -9.00 8.72 -11.47
CA THR A 34 -10.31 9.22 -11.06
C THR A 34 -11.11 8.02 -10.52
N HIS A 35 -11.51 8.09 -9.27
CA HIS A 35 -12.33 7.04 -8.65
C HIS A 35 -13.80 7.19 -9.10
N SER A 36 -14.53 6.08 -9.13
CA SER A 36 -15.98 6.15 -9.30
C SER A 36 -16.61 6.84 -8.08
N VAL A 37 -17.86 7.27 -8.23
CA VAL A 37 -18.60 7.93 -7.13
C VAL A 37 -18.68 7.04 -5.89
N GLU A 38 -18.81 5.74 -6.07
CA GLU A 38 -18.88 4.74 -4.99
C GLU A 38 -17.50 4.49 -4.35
N ALA A 39 -16.43 4.61 -5.10
CA ALA A 39 -15.06 4.35 -4.64
C ALA A 39 -14.42 5.57 -3.94
N GLN A 40 -14.78 6.79 -4.36
CA GLN A 40 -14.20 8.02 -3.83
C GLN A 40 -14.28 8.13 -2.30
N PRO A 41 -15.39 7.78 -1.62
CA PRO A 41 -15.45 7.86 -0.16
C PRO A 41 -14.38 7.01 0.56
N PHE A 42 -13.93 5.90 -0.05
CA PHE A 42 -12.88 5.06 0.54
C PHE A 42 -11.48 5.64 0.31
N ALA A 43 -11.25 6.28 -0.83
CA ALA A 43 -10.02 7.04 -1.06
C ALA A 43 -9.91 8.20 -0.05
N ASP A 44 -11.00 8.95 0.16
CA ASP A 44 -11.05 10.05 1.12
C ASP A 44 -10.88 9.55 2.56
N LEU A 45 -11.50 8.40 2.90
CA LEU A 45 -11.35 7.79 4.21
C LEU A 45 -9.91 7.31 4.46
N SER A 46 -9.25 6.76 3.45
CA SER A 46 -7.85 6.40 3.52
C SER A 46 -6.96 7.61 3.82
N GLN A 47 -7.18 8.74 3.14
CA GLN A 47 -6.44 9.97 3.41
C GLN A 47 -6.72 10.49 4.82
N ARG A 48 -7.98 10.50 5.24
CA ARG A 48 -8.37 10.92 6.60
C ARG A 48 -7.69 10.09 7.68
N ILE A 49 -7.51 8.78 7.46
CA ILE A 49 -6.79 7.92 8.40
C ILE A 49 -5.34 8.40 8.57
N TRP A 50 -4.64 8.71 7.46
CA TRP A 50 -3.28 9.26 7.52
C TRP A 50 -3.22 10.57 8.29
N ASP A 51 -4.16 11.47 8.06
CA ASP A 51 -4.22 12.77 8.73
C ASP A 51 -4.43 12.60 10.24
N LEU A 52 -5.31 11.69 10.65
CA LEU A 52 -5.57 11.37 12.06
C LEU A 52 -4.37 10.67 12.73
N MET A 53 -3.69 9.77 12.02
CA MET A 53 -2.45 9.14 12.50
C MET A 53 -1.34 10.17 12.69
N ALA A 54 -1.21 11.13 11.80
CA ALA A 54 -0.26 12.23 11.93
C ALA A 54 -0.60 13.15 13.12
N ALA A 55 -1.88 13.39 13.36
CA ALA A 55 -2.35 14.15 14.51
C ALA A 55 -2.29 13.36 15.84
N LYS A 56 -2.02 12.06 15.81
CA LYS A 56 -2.11 11.13 16.95
C LYS A 56 -3.51 11.08 17.59
N ASP A 57 -4.54 11.32 16.79
CA ASP A 57 -5.92 11.34 17.24
C ASP A 57 -6.50 9.91 17.31
N ALA A 58 -6.09 9.19 18.36
CA ALA A 58 -6.52 7.83 18.61
C ALA A 58 -8.05 7.72 18.87
N ASP A 59 -8.66 8.74 19.44
CA ASP A 59 -10.11 8.75 19.70
C ASP A 59 -10.89 8.82 18.39
N ALA A 60 -10.51 9.69 17.45
CA ALA A 60 -11.14 9.75 16.13
C ALA A 60 -10.86 8.48 15.30
N LEU A 61 -9.66 7.89 15.41
CA LEU A 61 -9.33 6.62 14.74
C LEU A 61 -10.16 5.46 15.27
N LYS A 62 -10.46 5.42 16.57
CA LYS A 62 -11.33 4.41 17.20
C LYS A 62 -12.75 4.39 16.59
N GLU A 63 -13.22 5.53 16.08
CA GLU A 63 -14.50 5.61 15.37
C GLU A 63 -14.45 5.04 13.93
N ILE A 64 -13.24 4.77 13.42
CA ILE A 64 -13.01 4.23 12.07
C ILE A 64 -12.51 2.79 12.13
N PHE A 65 -11.67 2.45 13.09
CA PHE A 65 -11.08 1.13 13.23
C PHE A 65 -12.04 0.17 13.90
N HIS A 66 -12.27 -0.99 13.26
CA HIS A 66 -13.05 -2.06 13.86
C HIS A 66 -12.31 -2.63 15.08
N SER A 67 -13.02 -3.01 16.12
CA SER A 67 -12.41 -3.58 17.35
C SER A 67 -11.54 -4.82 17.10
N ASN A 68 -11.85 -5.59 16.05
CA ASN A 68 -11.09 -6.75 15.58
C ASN A 68 -10.14 -6.43 14.41
N ALA A 69 -9.85 -5.14 14.16
CA ALA A 69 -8.93 -4.78 13.09
C ALA A 69 -7.52 -5.29 13.37
N MET A 70 -6.83 -5.69 12.29
CA MET A 70 -5.45 -6.16 12.33
C MET A 70 -4.53 -5.19 11.58
N PHE A 71 -3.43 -4.83 12.21
CA PHE A 71 -2.39 -3.97 11.64
C PHE A 71 -1.11 -4.77 11.47
N VAL A 72 -0.64 -4.92 10.22
CA VAL A 72 0.57 -5.69 9.90
C VAL A 72 1.68 -4.73 9.54
N HIS A 73 2.71 -4.70 10.36
CA HIS A 73 3.93 -3.91 10.21
C HIS A 73 5.11 -4.80 9.80
N MET A 74 6.25 -4.20 9.44
CA MET A 74 7.46 -4.93 9.06
C MET A 74 7.98 -5.88 10.17
N GLY A 75 7.79 -5.49 11.44
CA GLY A 75 8.28 -6.22 12.60
C GLY A 75 7.26 -7.15 13.27
N GLY A 76 6.00 -7.16 12.80
CA GLY A 76 4.95 -7.95 13.41
C GLY A 76 3.54 -7.45 13.08
N TYR A 77 2.59 -7.90 13.86
CA TYR A 77 1.19 -7.47 13.73
C TYR A 77 0.61 -7.11 15.10
N TRP A 78 -0.32 -6.19 15.10
CA TRP A 78 -1.00 -5.67 16.28
C TRP A 78 -2.50 -5.71 16.11
N ASP A 79 -3.21 -5.84 17.22
CA ASP A 79 -4.66 -5.63 17.26
C ASP A 79 -5.00 -4.13 17.29
N CYS A 80 -6.27 -3.83 17.20
CA CYS A 80 -6.78 -2.45 17.20
C CYS A 80 -6.38 -1.67 18.46
N ALA A 81 -6.44 -2.31 19.63
CA ALA A 81 -6.12 -1.65 20.90
C ALA A 81 -4.63 -1.29 20.99
N GLN A 82 -3.76 -2.20 20.55
CA GLN A 82 -2.31 -1.98 20.48
C GLN A 82 -1.95 -0.87 19.49
N GLU A 83 -2.57 -0.85 18.29
CA GLU A 83 -2.32 0.20 17.30
C GLU A 83 -2.76 1.57 17.82
N LEU A 84 -3.97 1.69 18.36
CA LEU A 84 -4.47 2.94 18.93
C LEU A 84 -3.60 3.45 20.09
N ALA A 85 -3.15 2.55 20.97
CA ALA A 85 -2.24 2.91 22.06
C ALA A 85 -0.88 3.38 21.54
N THR A 86 -0.38 2.75 20.49
CA THR A 86 0.88 3.10 19.84
C THR A 86 0.83 4.48 19.21
N ILE A 87 -0.26 4.78 18.47
CA ILE A 87 -0.47 6.08 17.83
C ILE A 87 -0.67 7.17 18.88
N GLY A 88 -1.62 6.99 19.80
CA GLY A 88 -1.96 7.98 20.83
C GLY A 88 -0.79 8.26 21.77
N GLY A 89 -0.03 7.22 22.16
CA GLY A 89 1.18 7.33 22.96
C GLY A 89 2.39 7.88 22.21
N GLY A 90 2.34 7.91 20.87
CA GLY A 90 3.42 8.41 20.02
C GLY A 90 4.64 7.48 19.97
N PHE A 91 4.50 6.19 20.34
CA PHE A 91 5.58 5.23 20.18
C PHE A 91 5.97 5.04 18.72
N ILE A 92 4.97 5.03 17.81
CA ILE A 92 5.15 5.33 16.39
C ILE A 92 4.33 6.59 16.09
N HIS A 93 5.00 7.65 15.69
CA HIS A 93 4.34 8.85 15.20
C HIS A 93 4.44 8.91 13.69
N TYR A 94 3.37 8.62 12.99
CA TYR A 94 3.22 8.69 11.54
C TYR A 94 3.13 10.15 11.09
N LYS A 95 4.28 10.81 10.97
CA LYS A 95 4.38 12.29 10.77
C LYS A 95 3.74 12.75 9.47
N HIS A 96 4.01 12.02 8.37
CA HIS A 96 3.55 12.39 7.04
C HIS A 96 3.55 11.18 6.11
N ALA A 97 2.47 10.99 5.37
CA ALA A 97 2.38 10.02 4.29
C ALA A 97 2.28 10.77 2.95
N GLU A 98 3.36 10.78 2.18
CA GLU A 98 3.34 11.27 0.81
C GLU A 98 2.75 10.19 -0.10
N VAL A 99 1.53 10.45 -0.63
CA VAL A 99 0.78 9.47 -1.42
C VAL A 99 1.02 9.68 -2.91
N TYR A 100 1.62 8.68 -3.58
CA TYR A 100 1.93 8.70 -5.01
C TYR A 100 0.82 8.09 -5.87
N GLY A 101 -0.04 7.28 -5.28
CA GLY A 101 -1.15 6.68 -5.99
C GLY A 101 -2.08 5.92 -5.05
N VAL A 102 -3.36 5.92 -5.42
CA VAL A 102 -4.43 5.19 -4.72
C VAL A 102 -5.23 4.42 -5.77
N ASP A 103 -5.52 3.15 -5.50
CA ASP A 103 -6.48 2.35 -6.26
C ASP A 103 -7.51 1.78 -5.28
N VAL A 104 -8.79 1.86 -5.63
CA VAL A 104 -9.91 1.43 -4.78
C VAL A 104 -10.66 0.33 -5.50
N LYS A 105 -10.87 -0.80 -4.82
CA LYS A 105 -11.55 -1.97 -5.36
C LYS A 105 -12.71 -2.38 -4.49
N GLN A 106 -13.87 -2.53 -5.08
CA GLN A 106 -14.96 -3.25 -4.46
C GLN A 106 -14.69 -4.75 -4.55
N ILE A 107 -14.70 -5.43 -3.42
CA ILE A 107 -14.54 -6.88 -3.34
C ILE A 107 -15.91 -7.54 -3.43
N ASN A 108 -16.88 -7.03 -2.70
CA ASN A 108 -18.29 -7.39 -2.75
C ASN A 108 -19.15 -6.25 -2.18
N ALA A 109 -20.44 -6.48 -1.96
CA ALA A 109 -21.37 -5.45 -1.48
C ALA A 109 -20.97 -4.83 -0.12
N ASP A 110 -20.29 -5.62 0.73
CA ASP A 110 -19.94 -5.21 2.10
C ASP A 110 -18.42 -5.12 2.35
N ASN A 111 -17.60 -5.22 1.30
CA ASN A 111 -16.15 -5.17 1.45
C ASN A 111 -15.49 -4.37 0.31
N TRP A 112 -14.61 -3.46 0.71
CA TRP A 112 -13.75 -2.67 -0.17
C TRP A 112 -12.30 -2.78 0.26
N ALA A 113 -11.40 -2.61 -0.70
CA ALA A 113 -9.97 -2.49 -0.46
C ALA A 113 -9.41 -1.22 -1.10
N VAL A 114 -8.53 -0.54 -0.37
CA VAL A 114 -7.74 0.60 -0.84
C VAL A 114 -6.28 0.15 -0.88
N TYR A 115 -5.66 0.33 -2.03
CA TYR A 115 -4.24 0.06 -2.26
C TYR A 115 -3.55 1.38 -2.52
N SER A 116 -2.60 1.75 -1.68
CA SER A 116 -1.85 2.99 -1.83
C SER A 116 -0.35 2.77 -1.95
N THR A 117 0.27 3.61 -2.76
CA THR A 117 1.72 3.71 -2.89
C THR A 117 2.15 4.98 -2.17
N ILE A 118 2.91 4.83 -1.10
CA ILE A 118 3.29 5.96 -0.25
C ILE A 118 4.80 6.00 0.04
N LYS A 119 5.24 7.15 0.50
CA LYS A 119 6.48 7.32 1.27
C LYS A 119 6.08 7.88 2.64
N LEU A 120 6.44 7.16 3.69
CA LEU A 120 6.01 7.45 5.05
C LEU A 120 7.18 7.98 5.86
N ASP A 121 7.01 9.15 6.44
CA ASP A 121 7.87 9.69 7.47
C ASP A 121 7.31 9.33 8.84
N ALA A 122 8.05 8.56 9.62
CA ALA A 122 7.65 8.16 10.95
C ALA A 122 8.78 8.38 11.97
N ALA A 123 8.43 8.84 13.17
CA ALA A 123 9.32 8.82 14.32
C ALA A 123 9.01 7.57 15.16
N LEU A 124 10.04 6.83 15.55
CA LEU A 124 9.93 5.54 16.22
C LEU A 124 10.44 5.63 17.68
N GLY A 125 9.86 4.77 18.54
CA GLY A 125 10.30 4.64 19.94
C GLY A 125 10.00 5.85 20.80
N GLY A 126 9.03 6.70 20.42
CA GLY A 126 8.69 7.93 21.13
C GLY A 126 9.73 9.06 20.96
N GLY A 127 10.72 8.88 20.10
CA GLY A 127 11.73 9.88 19.79
C GLY A 127 11.32 10.81 18.64
N ASP A 128 12.24 11.73 18.27
CA ASP A 128 12.04 12.69 17.18
C ASP A 128 12.77 12.34 15.88
N ASN A 129 13.59 11.28 15.90
CA ASN A 129 14.30 10.84 14.70
C ASN A 129 13.32 10.27 13.67
N ILE A 130 13.29 10.91 12.51
CA ILE A 130 12.41 10.51 11.42
C ILE A 130 13.10 9.42 10.60
N VAL A 131 12.38 8.33 10.37
CA VAL A 131 12.70 7.29 9.40
C VAL A 131 11.72 7.42 8.24
N THR A 132 12.26 7.56 7.03
CA THR A 132 11.47 7.64 5.81
C THR A 132 11.47 6.30 5.11
N THR A 133 10.29 5.68 4.95
CA THR A 133 10.17 4.35 4.35
C THR A 133 9.12 4.34 3.25
N PRO A 134 9.43 3.83 2.05
CA PRO A 134 8.46 3.64 0.99
C PRO A 134 7.66 2.34 1.20
N PHE A 135 6.32 2.43 1.07
CA PHE A 135 5.41 1.30 1.24
C PHE A 135 4.39 1.18 0.11
N PHE A 136 3.95 -0.07 -0.11
CA PHE A 136 2.58 -0.36 -0.51
C PHE A 136 1.76 -0.55 0.76
N VAL A 137 0.61 0.11 0.84
CA VAL A 137 -0.30 -0.07 1.96
C VAL A 137 -1.64 -0.57 1.45
N THR A 138 -2.12 -1.64 2.05
CA THR A 138 -3.46 -2.17 1.81
C THR A 138 -4.32 -1.88 3.02
N GLN A 139 -5.46 -1.23 2.81
CA GLN A 139 -6.50 -1.01 3.80
C GLN A 139 -7.75 -1.74 3.36
N THR A 140 -8.36 -2.54 4.23
CA THR A 140 -9.63 -3.20 3.96
C THR A 140 -10.74 -2.62 4.81
N PHE A 141 -11.89 -2.40 4.19
CA PHE A 141 -13.07 -1.84 4.83
C PHE A 141 -14.22 -2.83 4.70
N THR A 142 -14.90 -3.09 5.81
CA THR A 142 -16.08 -3.95 5.88
C THR A 142 -17.25 -3.16 6.41
N ARG A 143 -18.44 -3.40 5.85
CA ARG A 143 -19.69 -2.80 6.35
C ARG A 143 -20.32 -3.73 7.37
N GLU A 144 -20.53 -3.19 8.57
CA GLU A 144 -21.24 -3.85 9.66
C GLU A 144 -22.21 -2.85 10.29
N ASP A 145 -23.44 -3.25 10.51
CA ASP A 145 -24.53 -2.40 11.05
C ASP A 145 -24.70 -1.06 10.32
N GLY A 146 -24.54 -1.08 9.00
CA GLY A 146 -24.66 0.10 8.14
C GLY A 146 -23.48 1.07 8.15
N LYS A 147 -22.44 0.80 8.94
CA LYS A 147 -21.22 1.61 9.06
C LYS A 147 -20.05 0.89 8.40
N TRP A 148 -19.17 1.67 7.76
CA TRP A 148 -17.91 1.17 7.22
C TRP A 148 -16.80 1.25 8.27
N TRP A 149 -16.10 0.14 8.46
CA TRP A 149 -15.01 -0.02 9.40
C TRP A 149 -13.73 -0.44 8.69
N LEU A 150 -12.59 0.13 9.08
CA LEU A 150 -11.29 -0.43 8.72
C LEU A 150 -11.10 -1.75 9.47
N THR A 151 -10.86 -2.84 8.76
CA THR A 151 -10.67 -4.18 9.33
C THR A 151 -9.24 -4.70 9.21
N ALA A 152 -8.46 -4.16 8.28
CA ALA A 152 -7.03 -4.43 8.23
C ALA A 152 -6.26 -3.27 7.59
N MET A 153 -5.02 -3.07 8.05
CA MET A 153 -4.03 -2.20 7.42
C MET A 153 -2.69 -2.92 7.36
N VAL A 154 -2.17 -3.11 6.15
CA VAL A 154 -0.97 -3.92 5.90
C VAL A 154 0.08 -3.09 5.18
N PHE A 155 1.29 -3.06 5.75
CA PHE A 155 2.43 -2.35 5.20
C PHE A 155 3.39 -3.32 4.53
N THR A 156 3.69 -3.10 3.26
CA THR A 156 4.69 -3.85 2.50
C THR A 156 5.77 -2.90 2.01
N THR A 157 7.00 -3.10 2.42
CA THR A 157 8.14 -2.26 2.01
C THR A 157 8.35 -2.33 0.51
N ARG A 158 8.63 -1.19 -0.12
CA ARG A 158 8.97 -1.10 -1.54
C ARG A 158 10.47 -0.89 -1.72
N THR A 159 11.02 -1.48 -2.77
CA THR A 159 12.43 -1.32 -3.18
C THR A 159 12.59 -0.57 -4.50
N SER A 160 11.49 -0.17 -5.14
CA SER A 160 11.49 0.53 -6.42
C SER A 160 10.24 1.37 -6.62
N GLY A 161 10.27 2.26 -7.59
CA GLY A 161 9.12 3.08 -8.01
C GLY A 161 9.12 4.50 -7.45
N PRO A 162 8.00 5.25 -7.53
CA PRO A 162 7.93 6.65 -7.13
C PRO A 162 8.43 6.89 -5.71
N GLY A 163 9.21 7.95 -5.52
CA GLY A 163 9.78 8.32 -4.22
C GLY A 163 10.95 7.46 -3.76
N ILE A 164 11.49 6.60 -4.63
CA ILE A 164 12.71 5.81 -4.37
C ILE A 164 13.77 6.24 -5.39
N GLU A 165 14.88 6.79 -4.88
CA GLU A 165 16.02 7.16 -5.73
C GLU A 165 16.75 5.91 -6.23
N PRO A 166 17.18 5.88 -7.50
CA PRO A 166 17.99 4.78 -8.02
C PRO A 166 19.25 4.58 -7.18
N GLY A 167 19.46 3.38 -6.65
CA GLY A 167 20.63 3.03 -5.84
C GLY A 167 20.47 3.21 -4.33
N GLN A 168 19.35 3.68 -3.83
CA GLN A 168 19.01 3.59 -2.41
C GLN A 168 18.67 2.12 -2.08
N ASN A 169 19.69 1.35 -1.75
CA ASN A 169 19.51 0.07 -1.07
C ASN A 169 19.11 0.41 0.37
N MET A 170 17.92 0.00 0.78
CA MET A 170 17.53 0.01 2.18
C MET A 170 18.37 -1.07 2.88
N ASN A 171 19.52 -0.66 3.37
CA ASN A 171 20.31 -1.49 4.28
C ASN A 171 19.57 -1.51 5.62
N HIS A 172 18.93 -2.63 5.90
CA HIS A 172 18.38 -2.99 7.20
C HIS A 172 19.45 -3.64 8.06
#